data_da4d51d2db17dbda9634613c5049779d
#
_entry.id   da4d51d2db17dbda9634613c5049779d
#
_cell.length_a   1.000
_cell.length_b   1.000
_cell.length_c   1.000
_cell.angle_alpha   90.00
_cell.angle_beta   90.00
_cell.angle_gamma   90.00
#
_symmetry.space_group_name_H-M   'P 1'
#
loop_
_entity.id
_entity.type
_entity.pdbx_description
1 polymer ?
#
loop_
_entity_poly.entity_id
_entity_poly.type
_entity_poly.pdbx_seq_one_letter_code
_entity_poly.pdbx_strand_id
1 'polypeptide(L)'
;MTVRATDRAATVRTMRRPRIKPEHRAYRTVDGNVRIGSVVHGIGAEVLDPDGWVWTLVEAMDGTRGPDDVVAEVTRRHPGLALADEDVTGAMDDLIRAGYVEDAGAPPPAELTAREQERYGRGMTLMRWMDLRPRASSWEPQLLLRRARVLLVGVGGTGGAAARDLVASGVGHLHCVEPDVVELSNLNRQTLFGESDLGRPKLDAALAALRALNADTTLTGERREVRGPGDLEDLLTAAKPRHPDGAPYDLLLLAADRPPEIRRWANRVCLATGTPWAEAGYRGPLVSVGMFAPGRGACWQCLRDAEAERRDLRLAPGQDEDVASPRMPWNPVNAVTAGLSGSLLAHAALTLLCGIPPVEPGCRFGLNLMVPGDPVLQRSERRDDCPACGTRPAVTTPDGEAR
;
A
#
# COMPACT_ATOMS: atom_id res chain seq x y z
N MET A 1 -24.32 1.60 9.59
CA MET A 1 -23.78 1.98 10.92
C MET A 1 -23.96 3.48 11.10
N THR A 2 -24.91 3.91 11.93
CA THR A 2 -25.27 5.32 12.11
C THR A 2 -24.24 5.95 13.05
N VAL A 3 -23.30 6.73 12.52
CA VAL A 3 -22.33 7.51 13.30
C VAL A 3 -23.12 8.60 14.06
N ARG A 4 -22.91 8.68 15.37
CA ARG A 4 -23.63 9.64 16.25
C ARG A 4 -23.29 11.09 15.86
N ALA A 5 -24.29 11.96 15.91
CA ALA A 5 -24.18 13.40 15.57
C ALA A 5 -23.08 14.15 16.34
N THR A 6 -22.66 13.65 17.52
CA THR A 6 -21.60 14.22 18.35
C THR A 6 -20.19 14.05 17.77
N ASP A 7 -19.94 13.00 16.96
CA ASP A 7 -18.64 12.82 16.26
C ASP A 7 -18.49 13.72 15.03
N ARG A 8 -19.62 14.15 14.44
CA ARG A 8 -19.64 14.98 13.23
C ARG A 8 -19.08 16.40 13.46
N ALA A 9 -19.45 17.01 14.56
CA ALA A 9 -19.01 18.39 14.89
C ALA A 9 -17.53 18.48 15.33
N ALA A 10 -16.92 17.35 15.76
CA ALA A 10 -15.54 17.37 16.26
C ALA A 10 -14.50 17.54 15.15
N THR A 11 -14.72 16.98 13.96
CA THR A 11 -13.74 16.98 12.85
C THR A 11 -13.62 18.35 12.20
N VAL A 12 -14.74 19.05 11.98
CA VAL A 12 -14.74 20.43 11.44
C VAL A 12 -14.11 21.41 12.42
N ARG A 13 -14.44 21.29 13.71
CA ARG A 13 -13.94 22.20 14.77
C ARG A 13 -12.43 22.09 15.01
N THR A 14 -11.79 21.03 14.56
CA THR A 14 -10.33 20.87 14.68
C THR A 14 -9.55 21.50 13.52
N MET A 15 -10.17 21.71 12.36
CA MET A 15 -9.54 22.38 11.23
C MET A 15 -9.44 23.89 11.47
N ARG A 16 -8.26 24.45 11.21
CA ARG A 16 -8.02 25.89 11.35
C ARG A 16 -8.42 26.66 10.10
N ARG A 17 -8.07 26.10 8.92
CA ARG A 17 -8.28 26.73 7.60
C ARG A 17 -8.63 25.67 6.57
N PRO A 18 -9.91 25.28 6.44
CA PRO A 18 -10.32 24.29 5.47
C PRO A 18 -10.02 24.79 4.04
N ARG A 19 -9.39 23.89 3.25
CA ARG A 19 -9.07 24.13 1.85
C ARG A 19 -9.39 22.90 1.02
N ILE A 20 -10.09 23.08 -0.09
CA ILE A 20 -10.16 22.01 -1.10
C ILE A 20 -8.72 21.70 -1.55
N LYS A 21 -8.34 20.42 -1.48
CA LYS A 21 -6.99 20.01 -1.92
C LYS A 21 -6.76 20.48 -3.35
N PRO A 22 -5.63 21.12 -3.67
CA PRO A 22 -5.34 21.59 -5.04
C PRO A 22 -5.45 20.48 -6.09
N GLU A 23 -5.10 19.25 -5.73
CA GLU A 23 -5.19 18.05 -6.57
C GLU A 23 -6.64 17.64 -6.84
N HIS A 24 -7.58 18.04 -5.98
CA HIS A 24 -9.01 17.75 -6.06
C HIS A 24 -9.82 18.96 -6.56
N ARG A 25 -9.20 19.85 -7.33
CA ARG A 25 -9.84 21.05 -7.86
C ARG A 25 -11.27 20.77 -8.32
N ALA A 26 -12.22 21.54 -7.80
CA ALA A 26 -13.61 21.45 -8.17
C ALA A 26 -13.94 22.32 -9.40
N TYR A 27 -15.02 21.96 -10.08
CA TYR A 27 -15.61 22.75 -11.17
C TYR A 27 -17.11 22.50 -11.30
N ARG A 28 -17.84 23.42 -11.94
CA ARG A 28 -19.27 23.25 -12.21
C ARG A 28 -19.49 22.47 -13.50
N THR A 29 -20.44 21.56 -13.46
CA THR A 29 -20.92 20.82 -14.65
C THR A 29 -21.92 21.66 -15.46
N VAL A 30 -22.30 21.17 -16.64
CA VAL A 30 -23.33 21.81 -17.49
C VAL A 30 -24.70 21.83 -16.79
N ASP A 31 -24.96 20.88 -15.90
CA ASP A 31 -26.21 20.79 -15.14
C ASP A 31 -26.19 21.64 -13.86
N GLY A 32 -25.11 22.38 -13.62
CA GLY A 32 -24.94 23.23 -12.45
C GLY A 32 -24.38 22.52 -11.21
N ASN A 33 -24.21 21.20 -11.24
CA ASN A 33 -23.63 20.43 -10.15
C ASN A 33 -22.14 20.73 -9.92
N VAL A 34 -21.61 20.33 -8.78
CA VAL A 34 -20.20 20.45 -8.42
C VAL A 34 -19.47 19.14 -8.62
N ARG A 35 -18.47 19.12 -9.49
CA ARG A 35 -17.57 17.97 -9.62
C ARG A 35 -16.25 18.25 -8.92
N ILE A 36 -15.79 17.31 -8.10
CA ILE A 36 -14.58 17.41 -7.26
C ILE A 36 -13.74 16.14 -7.39
N GLY A 37 -12.41 16.23 -7.21
CA GLY A 37 -11.50 15.07 -7.24
C GLY A 37 -11.08 14.66 -8.64
N SER A 38 -11.26 15.53 -9.67
CA SER A 38 -10.85 15.22 -11.03
C SER A 38 -11.75 14.19 -11.74
N VAL A 39 -11.35 13.79 -12.94
CA VAL A 39 -12.01 12.75 -13.76
C VAL A 39 -11.42 11.34 -13.54
N VAL A 40 -10.49 11.20 -12.61
CA VAL A 40 -9.87 9.91 -12.33
C VAL A 40 -10.85 8.99 -11.63
N HIS A 41 -11.06 7.80 -12.20
CA HIS A 41 -11.94 6.79 -11.61
C HIS A 41 -11.46 6.40 -10.21
N GLY A 42 -12.39 6.33 -9.25
CA GLY A 42 -12.10 6.04 -7.85
C GLY A 42 -11.72 7.25 -7.00
N ILE A 43 -11.55 8.44 -7.60
CA ILE A 43 -11.27 9.69 -6.88
C ILE A 43 -12.40 10.69 -7.06
N GLY A 44 -12.82 10.96 -8.30
CA GLY A 44 -13.81 11.99 -8.61
C GLY A 44 -15.21 11.65 -8.10
N ALA A 45 -15.91 12.67 -7.58
CA ALA A 45 -17.32 12.62 -7.23
C ALA A 45 -18.07 13.82 -7.81
N GLU A 46 -19.39 13.68 -7.95
CA GLU A 46 -20.28 14.76 -8.33
C GLU A 46 -21.29 15.00 -7.21
N VAL A 47 -21.44 16.25 -6.80
CA VAL A 47 -22.35 16.70 -5.75
C VAL A 47 -23.46 17.50 -6.41
N LEU A 48 -24.72 17.16 -6.16
CA LEU A 48 -25.86 17.92 -6.65
C LEU A 48 -25.90 19.30 -6.00
N ASP A 49 -26.10 20.33 -6.81
CA ASP A 49 -26.11 21.72 -6.35
C ASP A 49 -27.19 22.55 -7.09
N PRO A 50 -28.48 22.18 -6.95
CA PRO A 50 -29.55 22.84 -7.67
C PRO A 50 -29.68 24.33 -7.32
N ASP A 51 -29.29 24.71 -6.11
CA ASP A 51 -29.43 26.07 -5.59
C ASP A 51 -28.10 26.86 -5.63
N GLY A 52 -26.98 26.25 -6.04
CA GLY A 52 -25.66 26.86 -6.22
C GLY A 52 -24.90 27.16 -4.94
N TRP A 53 -25.39 26.77 -3.77
CA TRP A 53 -24.73 27.06 -2.48
C TRP A 53 -23.55 26.11 -2.18
N VAL A 54 -23.58 24.87 -2.68
CA VAL A 54 -22.45 23.94 -2.54
C VAL A 54 -21.22 24.45 -3.30
N TRP A 55 -21.43 25.05 -4.48
CA TRP A 55 -20.33 25.72 -5.19
C TRP A 55 -19.75 26.86 -4.37
N THR A 56 -20.61 27.68 -3.74
CA THR A 56 -20.14 28.75 -2.84
C THR A 56 -19.38 28.22 -1.65
N LEU A 57 -19.80 27.10 -1.07
CA LEU A 57 -19.06 26.40 0.01
C LEU A 57 -17.68 25.99 -0.45
N VAL A 58 -17.58 25.36 -1.61
CA VAL A 58 -16.30 24.92 -2.20
C VAL A 58 -15.37 26.11 -2.46
N GLU A 59 -15.88 27.23 -3.01
CA GLU A 59 -15.10 28.46 -3.22
C GLU A 59 -14.65 29.08 -1.88
N ALA A 60 -15.49 29.05 -0.86
CA ALA A 60 -15.18 29.62 0.45
C ALA A 60 -14.09 28.84 1.18
N MET A 61 -13.96 27.53 0.89
CA MET A 61 -12.89 26.67 1.42
C MET A 61 -11.59 26.82 0.62
N ASP A 62 -11.03 28.04 0.63
CA ASP A 62 -9.79 28.40 -0.07
C ASP A 62 -8.54 28.36 0.83
N GLY A 63 -8.71 28.02 2.12
CA GLY A 63 -7.64 27.99 3.12
C GLY A 63 -7.32 29.34 3.76
N THR A 64 -8.08 30.39 3.48
CA THR A 64 -7.92 31.71 4.09
C THR A 64 -8.83 31.93 5.29
N ARG A 65 -9.96 31.23 5.34
CA ARG A 65 -11.04 31.36 6.32
C ARG A 65 -11.03 30.23 7.35
N GLY A 66 -11.51 30.54 8.55
CA GLY A 66 -11.89 29.52 9.53
C GLY A 66 -13.23 28.87 9.17
N PRO A 67 -13.59 27.72 9.81
CA PRO A 67 -14.87 27.04 9.53
C PRO A 67 -16.10 27.95 9.71
N ASP A 68 -16.17 28.72 10.80
CA ASP A 68 -17.28 29.62 11.07
C ASP A 68 -17.39 30.73 10.02
N ASP A 69 -16.25 31.25 9.53
CA ASP A 69 -16.22 32.26 8.46
C ASP A 69 -16.67 31.68 7.12
N VAL A 70 -16.38 30.40 6.86
CA VAL A 70 -16.87 29.68 5.67
C VAL A 70 -18.40 29.58 5.70
N VAL A 71 -18.97 29.17 6.84
CA VAL A 71 -20.43 29.10 7.03
C VAL A 71 -21.06 30.47 6.84
N ALA A 72 -20.53 31.50 7.51
CA ALA A 72 -21.03 32.87 7.38
C ALA A 72 -20.98 33.38 5.93
N GLU A 73 -19.94 33.06 5.17
CA GLU A 73 -19.83 33.47 3.76
C GLU A 73 -20.89 32.79 2.89
N VAL A 74 -21.17 31.48 3.10
CA VAL A 74 -22.20 30.76 2.33
C VAL A 74 -23.59 31.32 2.62
N THR A 75 -23.97 31.47 3.90
CA THR A 75 -25.29 31.99 4.28
C THR A 75 -25.47 33.44 3.81
N ARG A 76 -24.44 34.26 3.88
CA ARG A 76 -24.44 35.64 3.37
C ARG A 76 -24.69 35.71 1.86
N ARG A 77 -24.15 34.79 1.06
CA ARG A 77 -24.33 34.76 -0.40
C ARG A 77 -25.69 34.21 -0.83
N HIS A 78 -26.36 33.45 0.02
CA HIS A 78 -27.62 32.77 -0.30
C HIS A 78 -28.76 33.15 0.68
N PRO A 79 -29.09 34.44 0.87
CA PRO A 79 -30.06 34.88 1.87
C PRO A 79 -31.48 34.39 1.61
N GLY A 80 -31.78 33.97 0.37
CA GLY A 80 -33.10 33.48 -0.01
C GLY A 80 -33.33 31.99 0.25
N LEU A 81 -32.30 31.21 0.61
CA LEU A 81 -32.39 29.76 0.77
C LEU A 81 -32.70 29.33 2.20
N ALA A 82 -32.79 30.21 3.16
CA ALA A 82 -33.01 29.89 4.58
C ALA A 82 -32.12 28.73 5.07
N LEU A 83 -30.86 28.68 4.61
CA LEU A 83 -29.88 27.65 4.99
C LEU A 83 -29.57 27.79 6.48
N ALA A 84 -29.70 26.69 7.23
CA ALA A 84 -29.21 26.64 8.59
C ALA A 84 -27.66 26.46 8.60
N ASP A 85 -26.99 27.02 9.61
CA ASP A 85 -25.54 26.86 9.78
C ASP A 85 -25.14 25.37 9.88
N GLU A 86 -26.03 24.53 10.44
CA GLU A 86 -25.88 23.08 10.54
C GLU A 86 -25.86 22.39 9.18
N ASP A 87 -26.64 22.88 8.20
CA ASP A 87 -26.65 22.30 6.85
C ASP A 87 -25.32 22.55 6.15
N VAL A 88 -24.81 23.78 6.23
CA VAL A 88 -23.51 24.16 5.64
C VAL A 88 -22.36 23.40 6.32
N THR A 89 -22.39 23.35 7.66
CA THR A 89 -21.40 22.60 8.45
C THR A 89 -21.43 21.11 8.12
N GLY A 90 -22.61 20.54 7.95
CA GLY A 90 -22.80 19.14 7.56
C GLY A 90 -22.21 18.82 6.21
N ALA A 91 -22.45 19.66 5.22
CA ALA A 91 -21.87 19.50 3.87
C ALA A 91 -20.33 19.65 3.88
N MET A 92 -19.79 20.61 4.65
CA MET A 92 -18.35 20.76 4.84
C MET A 92 -17.75 19.51 5.47
N ASP A 93 -18.38 18.94 6.50
CA ASP A 93 -17.93 17.71 7.18
C ASP A 93 -17.98 16.49 6.24
N ASP A 94 -19.00 16.41 5.35
CA ASP A 94 -19.07 15.36 4.34
C ASP A 94 -17.88 15.44 3.35
N LEU A 95 -17.51 16.62 2.89
CA LEU A 95 -16.35 16.82 2.02
C LEU A 95 -15.02 16.52 2.73
N ILE A 96 -14.91 16.85 4.02
CA ILE A 96 -13.75 16.51 4.87
C ILE A 96 -13.64 14.98 5.00
N ARG A 97 -14.73 14.30 5.35
CA ARG A 97 -14.75 12.83 5.50
C ARG A 97 -14.49 12.09 4.20
N ALA A 98 -14.93 12.65 3.08
CA ALA A 98 -14.60 12.14 1.76
C ALA A 98 -13.14 12.39 1.35
N GLY A 99 -12.36 13.12 2.17
CA GLY A 99 -10.94 13.36 1.95
C GLY A 99 -10.62 14.43 0.91
N TYR A 100 -11.58 15.25 0.50
CA TYR A 100 -11.36 16.33 -0.47
C TYR A 100 -10.79 17.61 0.14
N VAL A 101 -10.88 17.74 1.46
CA VAL A 101 -10.46 18.94 2.22
C VAL A 101 -9.21 18.65 3.03
N GLU A 102 -8.29 19.61 3.08
CA GLU A 102 -7.14 19.61 3.97
C GLU A 102 -7.15 20.86 4.87
N ASP A 103 -6.44 20.80 5.99
CA ASP A 103 -6.19 22.00 6.81
C ASP A 103 -4.96 22.75 6.28
N ALA A 104 -5.18 23.84 5.54
CA ALA A 104 -4.09 24.70 5.06
C ALA A 104 -3.33 25.41 6.19
N GLY A 105 -3.90 25.48 7.40
CA GLY A 105 -3.27 26.03 8.59
C GLY A 105 -2.43 25.03 9.37
N ALA A 106 -2.48 23.74 9.03
CA ALA A 106 -1.70 22.72 9.70
C ALA A 106 -0.23 22.76 9.25
N PRO A 107 0.73 22.91 10.16
CA PRO A 107 2.14 22.85 9.79
C PRO A 107 2.56 21.42 9.42
N PRO A 108 3.63 21.25 8.62
CA PRO A 108 4.27 19.95 8.49
C PRO A 108 4.70 19.42 9.87
N PRO A 109 4.66 18.10 10.10
CA PRO A 109 5.17 17.50 11.33
C PRO A 109 6.62 17.90 11.60
N ALA A 110 6.94 18.28 12.85
CA ALA A 110 8.27 18.74 13.23
C ALA A 110 9.40 17.72 13.01
N GLU A 111 9.05 16.43 12.91
CA GLU A 111 9.98 15.34 12.63
C GLU A 111 10.46 15.32 11.17
N LEU A 112 9.72 15.96 10.26
CA LEU A 112 10.11 16.07 8.85
C LEU A 112 10.98 17.31 8.64
N THR A 113 12.25 17.12 8.36
CA THR A 113 13.18 18.21 8.07
C THR A 113 12.83 18.95 6.79
N ALA A 114 13.29 20.19 6.64
CA ALA A 114 13.10 20.97 5.40
C ALA A 114 13.68 20.23 4.18
N ARG A 115 14.81 19.52 4.35
CA ARG A 115 15.40 18.68 3.32
C ARG A 115 14.48 17.52 2.89
N GLU A 116 13.84 16.85 3.84
CA GLU A 116 12.89 15.76 3.54
C GLU A 116 11.64 16.32 2.85
N GLN A 117 11.15 17.46 3.29
CA GLN A 117 10.01 18.12 2.66
C GLN A 117 10.31 18.52 1.20
N GLU A 118 11.50 19.07 0.92
CA GLU A 118 11.95 19.36 -0.44
C GLU A 118 12.05 18.07 -1.28
N ARG A 119 12.69 17.04 -0.72
CA ARG A 119 12.92 15.75 -1.40
C ARG A 119 11.63 15.06 -1.78
N TYR A 120 10.67 14.99 -0.86
CA TYR A 120 9.45 14.19 -1.02
C TYR A 120 8.24 14.99 -1.51
N GLY A 121 8.35 16.30 -1.71
CA GLY A 121 7.23 17.19 -2.04
C GLY A 121 6.41 16.73 -3.24
N ARG A 122 7.05 16.26 -4.31
CA ARG A 122 6.35 15.75 -5.50
C ARG A 122 5.62 14.43 -5.21
N GLY A 123 6.23 13.53 -4.45
CA GLY A 123 5.61 12.28 -4.01
C GLY A 123 4.39 12.55 -3.12
N MET A 124 4.51 13.54 -2.23
CA MET A 124 3.40 13.95 -1.37
C MET A 124 2.22 14.53 -2.14
N THR A 125 2.46 15.26 -3.23
CA THR A 125 1.39 15.74 -4.12
C THR A 125 0.60 14.57 -4.72
N LEU A 126 1.28 13.52 -5.19
CA LEU A 126 0.62 12.30 -5.68
C LEU A 126 -0.14 11.58 -4.55
N MET A 127 0.46 11.46 -3.36
CA MET A 127 -0.20 10.83 -2.22
C MET A 127 -1.46 11.58 -1.80
N ARG A 128 -1.43 12.91 -1.71
CA ARG A 128 -2.60 13.74 -1.41
C ARG A 128 -3.71 13.57 -2.44
N TRP A 129 -3.36 13.41 -3.71
CA TRP A 129 -4.34 13.18 -4.78
C TRP A 129 -5.10 11.86 -4.59
N MET A 130 -4.39 10.79 -4.18
CA MET A 130 -4.97 9.47 -3.94
C MET A 130 -5.55 9.29 -2.53
N ASP A 131 -5.28 10.22 -1.61
CA ASP A 131 -5.69 10.10 -0.20
C ASP A 131 -7.10 10.64 0.01
N LEU A 132 -8.05 9.73 0.11
CA LEU A 132 -9.47 10.02 0.38
C LEU A 132 -9.80 9.86 1.88
N ARG A 133 -8.85 10.23 2.75
CA ARG A 133 -9.04 10.21 4.21
C ARG A 133 -8.75 11.60 4.81
N PRO A 134 -9.48 12.01 5.85
CA PRO A 134 -9.11 13.18 6.62
C PRO A 134 -7.77 12.95 7.33
N ARG A 135 -6.90 13.96 7.30
CA ARG A 135 -5.59 13.95 7.94
C ARG A 135 -5.40 15.17 8.81
N ALA A 136 -4.65 15.03 9.91
CA ALA A 136 -4.28 16.15 10.76
C ALA A 136 -3.29 17.11 10.06
N SER A 137 -2.49 16.59 9.13
CA SER A 137 -1.59 17.36 8.27
C SER A 137 -1.49 16.67 6.92
N SER A 138 -1.38 17.45 5.85
CA SER A 138 -1.15 16.93 4.50
C SER A 138 0.18 16.16 4.35
N TRP A 139 1.09 16.29 5.32
CA TRP A 139 2.37 15.57 5.40
C TRP A 139 2.31 14.30 6.26
N GLU A 140 1.17 13.98 6.85
CA GLU A 140 1.03 12.78 7.69
C GLU A 140 1.43 11.47 6.99
N PRO A 141 1.11 11.24 5.69
CA PRO A 141 1.55 10.04 5.00
C PRO A 141 3.08 9.91 4.93
N GLN A 142 3.82 11.01 4.71
CA GLN A 142 5.29 11.00 4.71
C GLN A 142 5.85 10.73 6.11
N LEU A 143 5.18 11.24 7.14
CA LEU A 143 5.56 10.94 8.53
C LEU A 143 5.38 9.45 8.86
N LEU A 144 4.29 8.83 8.38
CA LEU A 144 4.08 7.39 8.51
C LEU A 144 5.19 6.60 7.83
N LEU A 145 5.58 6.98 6.61
CA LEU A 145 6.71 6.34 5.91
C LEU A 145 8.03 6.53 6.66
N ARG A 146 8.31 7.74 7.12
CA ARG A 146 9.54 8.04 7.87
C ARG A 146 9.67 7.24 9.16
N ARG A 147 8.55 6.92 9.80
CA ARG A 147 8.50 6.09 11.00
C ARG A 147 8.47 4.60 10.70
N ALA A 148 8.12 4.22 9.47
CA ALA A 148 7.92 2.83 9.11
C ALA A 148 9.23 2.03 9.13
N ARG A 149 9.10 0.79 9.59
CA ARG A 149 10.14 -0.23 9.67
C ARG A 149 9.73 -1.41 8.82
N VAL A 150 10.46 -1.63 7.75
CA VAL A 150 10.15 -2.65 6.75
C VAL A 150 11.21 -3.74 6.77
N LEU A 151 10.78 -4.99 6.89
CA LEU A 151 11.59 -6.17 6.68
C LEU A 151 11.42 -6.63 5.22
N LEU A 152 12.50 -6.69 4.47
CA LEU A 152 12.52 -7.18 3.10
C LEU A 152 13.32 -8.49 3.03
N VAL A 153 12.65 -9.57 2.63
CA VAL A 153 13.27 -10.88 2.42
C VAL A 153 13.46 -11.12 0.92
N GLY A 154 14.72 -11.20 0.50
CA GLY A 154 15.16 -11.29 -0.90
C GLY A 154 15.44 -9.92 -1.52
N VAL A 155 16.66 -9.72 -2.04
CA VAL A 155 17.10 -8.48 -2.71
C VAL A 155 17.52 -8.76 -4.16
N GLY A 156 16.83 -9.71 -4.79
CA GLY A 156 16.98 -10.03 -6.22
C GLY A 156 16.31 -8.97 -7.13
N GLY A 157 15.80 -9.37 -8.27
CA GLY A 157 15.19 -8.44 -9.24
C GLY A 157 13.98 -7.69 -8.68
N THR A 158 13.00 -8.41 -8.14
CA THR A 158 11.80 -7.84 -7.49
C THR A 158 12.16 -7.06 -6.23
N GLY A 159 12.91 -7.68 -5.30
CA GLY A 159 13.23 -7.04 -4.02
C GLY A 159 14.17 -5.86 -4.17
N GLY A 160 15.15 -5.91 -5.08
CA GLY A 160 16.04 -4.78 -5.36
C GLY A 160 15.30 -3.57 -5.93
N ALA A 161 14.34 -3.78 -6.84
CA ALA A 161 13.50 -2.71 -7.37
C ALA A 161 12.58 -2.13 -6.27
N ALA A 162 11.94 -2.98 -5.45
CA ALA A 162 11.11 -2.54 -4.34
C ALA A 162 11.93 -1.75 -3.30
N ALA A 163 13.12 -2.23 -2.94
CA ALA A 163 14.02 -1.53 -2.01
C ALA A 163 14.39 -0.13 -2.49
N ARG A 164 14.76 -0.01 -3.78
CA ARG A 164 15.08 1.29 -4.40
C ARG A 164 13.90 2.24 -4.33
N ASP A 165 12.71 1.78 -4.71
CA ASP A 165 11.51 2.62 -4.78
C ASP A 165 11.05 3.05 -3.37
N LEU A 166 11.14 2.19 -2.35
CA LEU A 166 10.84 2.52 -0.96
C LEU A 166 11.85 3.51 -0.35
N VAL A 167 13.13 3.29 -0.59
CA VAL A 167 14.19 4.20 -0.12
C VAL A 167 14.06 5.57 -0.78
N ALA A 168 13.76 5.61 -2.09
CA ALA A 168 13.49 6.86 -2.80
C ALA A 168 12.23 7.58 -2.27
N SER A 169 11.23 6.82 -1.79
CA SER A 169 9.98 7.35 -1.21
C SER A 169 10.11 7.77 0.26
N GLY A 170 11.25 7.52 0.90
CA GLY A 170 11.51 7.97 2.27
C GLY A 170 11.01 7.06 3.37
N VAL A 171 11.04 5.73 3.15
CA VAL A 171 10.85 4.77 4.25
C VAL A 171 11.96 4.98 5.30
N GLY A 172 11.60 5.05 6.58
CA GLY A 172 12.55 5.39 7.64
C GLY A 172 13.57 4.30 7.92
N HIS A 173 13.14 3.04 7.93
CA HIS A 173 14.03 1.90 8.13
C HIS A 173 13.69 0.75 7.18
N LEU A 174 14.70 0.25 6.48
CA LEU A 174 14.62 -0.95 5.66
C LEU A 174 15.69 -1.95 6.11
N HIS A 175 15.24 -3.12 6.57
CA HIS A 175 16.12 -4.25 6.89
C HIS A 175 16.05 -5.29 5.78
N CYS A 176 17.17 -5.59 5.17
CA CYS A 176 17.28 -6.51 4.04
C CYS A 176 17.85 -7.87 4.49
N VAL A 177 17.23 -8.96 4.05
CA VAL A 177 17.71 -10.34 4.29
C VAL A 177 18.02 -10.97 2.94
N GLU A 178 19.30 -11.32 2.71
CA GLU A 178 19.76 -11.83 1.41
C GLU A 178 21.03 -12.67 1.60
N PRO A 179 21.04 -13.97 1.26
CA PRO A 179 22.20 -14.83 1.44
C PRO A 179 23.20 -14.82 0.27
N ASP A 180 22.75 -14.49 -0.95
CA ASP A 180 23.46 -14.77 -2.20
C ASP A 180 24.61 -13.80 -2.51
N VAL A 181 25.38 -14.16 -3.52
CA VAL A 181 26.38 -13.30 -4.18
C VAL A 181 25.88 -12.83 -5.55
N VAL A 182 26.45 -11.73 -6.05
CA VAL A 182 26.12 -11.20 -7.38
C VAL A 182 26.78 -12.05 -8.46
N GLU A 183 25.98 -12.56 -9.38
CA GLU A 183 26.40 -13.33 -10.53
C GLU A 183 26.11 -12.59 -11.83
N LEU A 184 26.87 -12.89 -12.89
CA LEU A 184 26.65 -12.29 -14.22
C LEU A 184 25.22 -12.53 -14.73
N SER A 185 24.68 -13.73 -14.50
CA SER A 185 23.31 -14.10 -14.85
C SER A 185 22.23 -13.26 -14.14
N ASN A 186 22.56 -12.55 -13.08
CA ASN A 186 21.64 -11.69 -12.34
C ASN A 186 21.45 -10.33 -13.04
N LEU A 187 22.49 -9.80 -13.69
CA LEU A 187 22.53 -8.42 -14.17
C LEU A 187 21.49 -8.11 -15.26
N ASN A 188 20.93 -9.13 -15.91
CA ASN A 188 19.87 -8.93 -16.89
C ASN A 188 18.53 -8.50 -16.26
N ARG A 189 18.38 -8.57 -14.91
CA ARG A 189 17.12 -8.26 -14.21
C ARG A 189 17.28 -7.67 -12.82
N GLN A 190 18.43 -7.79 -12.20
CA GLN A 190 18.72 -7.27 -10.85
C GLN A 190 19.45 -5.94 -10.97
N THR A 191 18.72 -4.91 -11.41
CA THR A 191 19.25 -3.60 -11.79
C THR A 191 19.81 -2.75 -10.64
N LEU A 192 19.73 -3.26 -9.40
CA LEU A 192 20.41 -2.67 -8.24
C LEU A 192 21.92 -2.91 -8.25
N PHE A 193 22.38 -3.92 -9.01
CA PHE A 193 23.78 -4.33 -9.12
C PHE A 193 24.37 -3.98 -10.48
N GLY A 194 25.66 -3.70 -10.50
CA GLY A 194 26.44 -3.49 -11.71
C GLY A 194 27.55 -4.55 -11.88
N GLU A 195 28.27 -4.50 -13.01
CA GLU A 195 29.37 -5.42 -13.28
C GLU A 195 30.49 -5.34 -12.23
N SER A 196 30.70 -4.17 -11.62
CA SER A 196 31.65 -3.98 -10.52
C SER A 196 31.29 -4.72 -9.23
N ASP A 197 30.05 -5.23 -9.14
CA ASP A 197 29.56 -5.96 -7.96
C ASP A 197 29.70 -7.48 -8.11
N LEU A 198 30.16 -7.98 -9.26
CA LEU A 198 30.33 -9.42 -9.50
C LEU A 198 31.17 -10.09 -8.40
N GLY A 199 30.66 -11.19 -7.85
CA GLY A 199 31.27 -11.94 -6.75
C GLY A 199 31.10 -11.32 -5.36
N ARG A 200 30.58 -10.10 -5.25
CA ARG A 200 30.27 -9.49 -3.95
C ARG A 200 28.99 -10.07 -3.36
N PRO A 201 28.85 -10.12 -2.03
CA PRO A 201 27.56 -10.40 -1.42
C PRO A 201 26.50 -9.42 -1.91
N LYS A 202 25.32 -9.92 -2.36
CA LYS A 202 24.22 -9.08 -2.84
C LYS A 202 23.79 -8.06 -1.78
N LEU A 203 23.71 -8.49 -0.51
CA LEU A 203 23.37 -7.61 0.60
C LEU A 203 24.28 -6.39 0.69
N ASP A 204 25.60 -6.60 0.63
CA ASP A 204 26.58 -5.52 0.79
C ASP A 204 26.53 -4.53 -0.38
N ALA A 205 26.40 -5.05 -1.61
CA ALA A 205 26.22 -4.24 -2.81
C ALA A 205 24.91 -3.44 -2.78
N ALA A 206 23.79 -4.09 -2.38
CA ALA A 206 22.49 -3.46 -2.25
C ALA A 206 22.49 -2.33 -1.22
N LEU A 207 23.02 -2.59 -0.01
CA LEU A 207 23.06 -1.57 1.04
C LEU A 207 23.93 -0.38 0.64
N ALA A 208 25.03 -0.61 -0.09
CA ALA A 208 25.87 0.47 -0.61
C ALA A 208 25.12 1.34 -1.63
N ALA A 209 24.44 0.71 -2.62
CA ALA A 209 23.67 1.40 -3.63
C ALA A 209 22.50 2.20 -3.02
N LEU A 210 21.78 1.60 -2.07
CA LEU A 210 20.63 2.24 -1.42
C LEU A 210 21.06 3.41 -0.52
N ARG A 211 22.21 3.32 0.19
CA ARG A 211 22.76 4.45 0.96
C ARG A 211 23.17 5.62 0.07
N ALA A 212 23.72 5.34 -1.11
CA ALA A 212 24.03 6.36 -2.09
C ALA A 212 22.77 7.05 -2.65
N LEU A 213 21.67 6.32 -2.75
CA LEU A 213 20.39 6.86 -3.21
C LEU A 213 19.75 7.79 -2.16
N ASN A 214 19.71 7.38 -0.88
CA ASN A 214 19.08 8.16 0.18
C ASN A 214 19.75 7.93 1.54
N ALA A 215 20.46 8.96 2.01
CA ALA A 215 21.14 8.94 3.31
C ALA A 215 20.19 9.11 4.51
N ASP A 216 18.93 9.53 4.27
CA ASP A 216 17.95 9.77 5.34
C ASP A 216 17.24 8.48 5.79
N THR A 217 17.41 7.37 5.04
CA THR A 217 16.87 6.05 5.38
C THR A 217 17.89 5.24 6.19
N THR A 218 17.47 4.68 7.31
CA THR A 218 18.27 3.71 8.07
C THR A 218 18.25 2.36 7.35
N LEU A 219 19.43 1.91 6.90
CA LEU A 219 19.60 0.67 6.14
C LEU A 219 20.40 -0.34 6.95
N THR A 220 19.78 -1.48 7.25
CA THR A 220 20.40 -2.61 7.93
C THR A 220 20.18 -3.89 7.15
N GLY A 221 20.85 -4.98 7.50
CA GLY A 221 20.58 -6.26 6.88
C GLY A 221 21.41 -7.38 7.45
N GLU A 222 21.03 -8.61 7.08
CA GLU A 222 21.77 -9.81 7.45
C GLU A 222 21.85 -10.81 6.29
N ARG A 223 22.97 -11.47 6.21
CA ARG A 223 23.21 -12.55 5.25
C ARG A 223 22.67 -13.84 5.83
N ARG A 224 21.38 -14.09 5.59
CA ARG A 224 20.67 -15.24 6.13
C ARG A 224 19.78 -15.87 5.06
N GLU A 225 19.82 -17.19 4.96
CA GLU A 225 18.88 -17.96 4.19
C GLU A 225 17.67 -18.32 5.07
N VAL A 226 16.45 -18.13 4.55
CA VAL A 226 15.20 -18.54 5.23
C VAL A 226 14.92 -19.98 4.87
N ARG A 227 15.10 -20.90 5.81
CA ARG A 227 14.96 -22.36 5.64
C ARG A 227 13.68 -22.92 6.24
N GLY A 228 12.99 -22.13 7.07
CA GLY A 228 11.78 -22.55 7.74
C GLY A 228 10.99 -21.39 8.34
N PRO A 229 9.77 -21.66 8.83
CA PRO A 229 8.93 -20.63 9.46
C PRO A 229 9.59 -20.01 10.69
N GLY A 230 10.40 -20.78 11.47
CA GLY A 230 11.14 -20.25 12.61
C GLY A 230 12.13 -19.16 12.24
N ASP A 231 12.77 -19.24 11.07
CA ASP A 231 13.64 -18.16 10.61
C ASP A 231 12.90 -16.84 10.37
N LEU A 232 11.68 -16.89 9.81
CA LEU A 232 10.82 -15.71 9.62
C LEU A 232 10.30 -15.18 10.95
N GLU A 233 9.94 -16.08 11.88
CA GLU A 233 9.50 -15.72 13.22
C GLU A 233 10.63 -15.00 13.97
N ASP A 234 11.84 -15.54 13.95
CA ASP A 234 13.03 -14.91 14.52
C ASP A 234 13.29 -13.52 13.92
N LEU A 235 13.15 -13.38 12.60
CA LEU A 235 13.33 -12.11 11.92
C LEU A 235 12.31 -11.07 12.38
N LEU A 236 11.05 -11.46 12.56
CA LEU A 236 9.97 -10.54 12.93
C LEU A 236 9.90 -10.26 14.44
N THR A 237 10.26 -11.25 15.30
CA THR A 237 10.05 -11.15 16.76
C THR A 237 11.33 -10.90 17.56
N ALA A 238 12.50 -11.15 16.98
CA ALA A 238 13.76 -11.00 17.71
C ALA A 238 13.95 -9.55 18.18
N ALA A 239 13.79 -9.35 19.47
CA ALA A 239 14.07 -8.12 20.22
C ALA A 239 15.58 -7.81 20.29
N LYS A 240 16.37 -8.16 19.25
CA LYS A 240 17.79 -7.85 19.17
C LYS A 240 17.99 -6.53 18.43
N PRO A 241 19.11 -5.83 18.63
CA PRO A 241 19.34 -4.43 18.18
C PRO A 241 19.43 -4.28 16.66
N ARG A 242 18.46 -4.80 15.94
CA ARG A 242 18.30 -4.58 14.50
C ARG A 242 17.70 -3.22 14.21
N HIS A 243 17.01 -2.66 15.21
CA HIS A 243 16.63 -1.25 15.28
C HIS A 243 17.10 -0.66 16.60
N PRO A 244 17.55 0.62 16.65
CA PRO A 244 18.09 1.26 17.87
C PRO A 244 17.17 1.20 19.09
N ASP A 245 15.85 1.13 18.89
CA ASP A 245 14.84 1.08 19.96
C ASP A 245 14.18 -0.30 20.15
N GLY A 246 14.62 -1.33 19.41
CA GLY A 246 14.12 -2.70 19.54
C GLY A 246 12.67 -2.93 19.13
N ALA A 247 12.02 -1.95 18.50
CA ALA A 247 10.62 -2.06 18.12
C ALA A 247 10.40 -3.04 16.93
N PRO A 248 9.20 -3.65 16.83
CA PRO A 248 8.88 -4.60 15.77
C PRO A 248 8.83 -3.96 14.38
N TYR A 249 8.84 -4.79 13.33
CA TYR A 249 8.58 -4.33 11.98
C TYR A 249 7.10 -4.07 11.75
N ASP A 250 6.80 -3.00 11.04
CA ASP A 250 5.44 -2.61 10.64
C ASP A 250 4.94 -3.39 9.42
N LEU A 251 5.88 -3.95 8.63
CA LEU A 251 5.59 -4.62 7.38
C LEU A 251 6.68 -5.64 7.02
N LEU A 252 6.26 -6.82 6.56
CA LEU A 252 7.10 -7.78 5.86
C LEU A 252 6.86 -7.68 4.35
N LEU A 253 7.94 -7.56 3.58
CA LEU A 253 7.93 -7.71 2.12
C LEU A 253 8.67 -8.99 1.74
N LEU A 254 7.97 -9.87 1.03
CA LEU A 254 8.52 -11.13 0.56
C LEU A 254 8.78 -11.06 -0.94
N ALA A 255 10.04 -10.99 -1.31
CA ALA A 255 10.53 -11.00 -2.69
C ALA A 255 11.40 -12.22 -3.02
N ALA A 256 11.39 -13.21 -2.12
CA ALA A 256 12.02 -14.52 -2.31
C ALA A 256 10.96 -15.54 -2.78
N ASP A 257 11.38 -16.48 -3.63
CA ASP A 257 10.54 -17.55 -4.19
C ASP A 257 11.00 -18.94 -3.77
N ARG A 258 12.08 -19.02 -3.02
CA ARG A 258 12.62 -20.28 -2.50
C ARG A 258 12.73 -20.24 -0.97
N PRO A 259 12.46 -21.36 -0.31
CA PRO A 259 11.87 -22.57 -0.87
C PRO A 259 10.39 -22.34 -1.28
N PRO A 260 9.74 -23.25 -2.03
CA PRO A 260 8.36 -23.09 -2.54
C PRO A 260 7.33 -22.77 -1.44
N GLU A 261 7.56 -23.27 -0.23
CA GLU A 261 6.69 -23.08 0.94
C GLU A 261 6.81 -21.71 1.60
N ILE A 262 7.76 -20.86 1.20
CA ILE A 262 8.10 -19.62 1.92
C ILE A 262 6.90 -18.67 2.06
N ARG A 263 6.00 -18.62 1.07
CA ARG A 263 4.76 -17.81 1.13
C ARG A 263 3.77 -18.35 2.17
N ARG A 264 3.67 -19.68 2.29
CA ARG A 264 2.84 -20.31 3.33
C ARG A 264 3.40 -20.04 4.72
N TRP A 265 4.73 -20.08 4.88
CA TRP A 265 5.40 -19.74 6.12
C TRP A 265 5.18 -18.26 6.48
N ALA A 266 5.38 -17.34 5.54
CA ALA A 266 5.12 -15.91 5.73
C ALA A 266 3.68 -15.66 6.17
N ASN A 267 2.68 -16.25 5.49
CA ASN A 267 1.29 -16.14 5.86
C ASN A 267 1.04 -16.59 7.31
N ARG A 268 1.57 -17.76 7.69
CA ARG A 268 1.38 -18.33 9.04
C ARG A 268 2.04 -17.46 10.11
N VAL A 269 3.29 -17.05 9.89
CA VAL A 269 4.04 -16.25 10.87
C VAL A 269 3.43 -14.85 10.99
N CYS A 270 3.06 -14.22 9.88
CA CYS A 270 2.42 -12.91 9.90
C CYS A 270 1.05 -12.92 10.58
N LEU A 271 0.25 -13.98 10.41
CA LEU A 271 -0.99 -14.16 11.15
C LEU A 271 -0.75 -14.29 12.65
N ALA A 272 0.29 -15.02 13.07
CA ALA A 272 0.63 -15.22 14.47
C ALA A 272 1.21 -13.95 15.14
N THR A 273 2.02 -13.17 14.41
CA THR A 273 2.66 -11.95 14.94
C THR A 273 1.82 -10.69 14.77
N GLY A 274 0.71 -10.77 14.02
CA GLY A 274 -0.10 -9.58 13.69
C GLY A 274 0.54 -8.66 12.65
N THR A 275 1.61 -9.09 11.96
CA THR A 275 2.37 -8.25 11.02
C THR A 275 1.72 -8.23 9.65
N PRO A 276 1.35 -7.06 9.08
CA PRO A 276 0.97 -6.94 7.68
C PRO A 276 2.10 -7.38 6.75
N TRP A 277 1.74 -7.91 5.59
CA TRP A 277 2.76 -8.32 4.63
C TRP A 277 2.29 -8.23 3.18
N ALA A 278 3.26 -8.13 2.28
CA ALA A 278 3.02 -8.22 0.85
C ALA A 278 4.04 -9.13 0.18
N GLU A 279 3.62 -9.77 -0.90
CA GLU A 279 4.48 -10.60 -1.76
C GLU A 279 4.30 -10.19 -3.21
N ALA A 280 5.34 -10.29 -4.01
CA ALA A 280 5.23 -10.06 -5.43
C ALA A 280 6.06 -11.08 -6.20
N GLY A 281 5.68 -11.26 -7.45
CA GLY A 281 6.34 -12.14 -8.36
C GLY A 281 5.80 -12.03 -9.77
N TYR A 282 6.33 -12.88 -10.61
CA TYR A 282 5.90 -13.01 -12.01
C TYR A 282 5.84 -14.49 -12.39
N ARG A 283 4.90 -14.79 -13.27
CA ARG A 283 4.77 -16.10 -13.91
C ARG A 283 4.72 -15.88 -15.42
N GLY A 284 5.90 -15.88 -16.06
CA GLY A 284 6.01 -15.42 -17.44
C GLY A 284 5.51 -13.99 -17.61
N PRO A 285 4.52 -13.73 -18.47
CA PRO A 285 4.00 -12.38 -18.71
C PRO A 285 3.07 -11.84 -17.61
N LEU A 286 2.68 -12.64 -16.63
CA LEU A 286 1.85 -12.20 -15.52
C LEU A 286 2.73 -11.67 -14.39
N VAL A 287 2.56 -10.39 -14.04
CA VAL A 287 3.20 -9.72 -12.90
C VAL A 287 2.15 -9.40 -11.87
N SER A 288 2.33 -9.84 -10.63
CA SER A 288 1.34 -9.61 -9.59
C SER A 288 1.94 -9.37 -8.22
N VAL A 289 1.17 -8.67 -7.38
CA VAL A 289 1.45 -8.40 -5.97
C VAL A 289 0.24 -8.78 -5.14
N GLY A 290 0.48 -9.46 -4.01
CA GLY A 290 -0.52 -9.74 -2.99
C GLY A 290 -0.30 -8.86 -1.76
N MET A 291 -1.39 -8.35 -1.17
CA MET A 291 -1.39 -7.55 0.05
C MET A 291 -2.25 -8.23 1.11
N PHE A 292 -1.71 -8.42 2.31
CA PHE A 292 -2.38 -9.11 3.40
C PHE A 292 -2.16 -8.39 4.74
N ALA A 293 -3.21 -8.32 5.55
CA ALA A 293 -3.12 -7.81 6.91
C ALA A 293 -3.91 -8.72 7.85
N PRO A 294 -3.31 -9.21 8.93
CA PRO A 294 -3.99 -10.05 9.91
C PRO A 294 -5.27 -9.40 10.44
N GLY A 295 -6.36 -10.15 10.46
CA GLY A 295 -7.68 -9.66 10.90
C GLY A 295 -8.43 -8.79 9.89
N ARG A 296 -7.85 -8.47 8.72
CA ARG A 296 -8.47 -7.67 7.67
C ARG A 296 -8.50 -8.45 6.35
N GLY A 297 -9.70 -8.74 5.85
CA GLY A 297 -9.91 -9.46 4.59
C GLY A 297 -9.38 -10.90 4.59
N ALA A 298 -9.24 -11.47 3.41
CA ALA A 298 -8.73 -12.81 3.18
C ALA A 298 -7.22 -12.88 3.48
N CYS A 299 -6.75 -13.98 4.08
CA CYS A 299 -5.32 -14.27 4.12
C CYS A 299 -4.83 -14.86 2.79
N TRP A 300 -3.53 -15.03 2.64
CA TRP A 300 -2.93 -15.60 1.44
C TRP A 300 -3.48 -17.00 1.12
N GLN A 301 -3.72 -17.85 2.13
CA GLN A 301 -4.27 -19.18 1.93
C GLN A 301 -5.71 -19.13 1.41
N CYS A 302 -6.58 -18.27 1.97
CA CYS A 302 -7.93 -18.06 1.46
C CYS A 302 -7.95 -17.72 -0.02
N LEU A 303 -7.04 -16.81 -0.43
CA LEU A 303 -6.94 -16.37 -1.83
C LEU A 303 -6.47 -17.51 -2.74
N ARG A 304 -5.50 -18.31 -2.28
CA ARG A 304 -4.99 -19.48 -2.99
C ARG A 304 -6.05 -20.57 -3.18
N ASP A 305 -6.80 -20.87 -2.13
CA ASP A 305 -7.85 -21.88 -2.18
C ASP A 305 -8.99 -21.43 -3.12
N ALA A 306 -9.40 -20.17 -3.03
CA ALA A 306 -10.40 -19.62 -3.96
C ALA A 306 -9.90 -19.54 -5.42
N GLU A 307 -8.60 -19.39 -5.65
CA GLU A 307 -8.00 -19.47 -6.98
C GLU A 307 -8.05 -20.91 -7.50
N ALA A 308 -7.66 -21.88 -6.69
CA ALA A 308 -7.68 -23.29 -7.04
C ALA A 308 -9.10 -23.79 -7.39
N GLU A 309 -10.09 -23.39 -6.59
CA GLU A 309 -11.51 -23.75 -6.83
C GLU A 309 -12.07 -23.16 -8.15
N ARG A 310 -11.62 -21.98 -8.55
CA ARG A 310 -12.05 -21.32 -9.80
C ARG A 310 -11.31 -21.81 -11.04
N ARG A 311 -10.19 -22.50 -10.84
CA ARG A 311 -9.32 -22.94 -11.91
C ARG A 311 -9.82 -24.25 -12.50
N ASP A 312 -10.50 -24.19 -13.62
CA ASP A 312 -10.83 -25.37 -14.43
C ASP A 312 -9.77 -25.58 -15.52
N LEU A 313 -8.82 -26.44 -15.25
CA LEU A 313 -7.76 -26.79 -16.22
C LEU A 313 -8.21 -27.84 -17.21
N ARG A 314 -9.41 -28.44 -17.04
CA ARG A 314 -9.95 -29.53 -17.89
C ARG A 314 -8.93 -30.66 -18.13
N LEU A 315 -8.23 -31.04 -17.06
CA LEU A 315 -7.20 -32.05 -17.11
C LEU A 315 -7.80 -33.41 -17.45
N ALA A 316 -7.09 -34.20 -18.24
CA ALA A 316 -7.46 -35.58 -18.48
C ALA A 316 -7.29 -36.42 -17.19
N PRO A 317 -8.06 -37.52 -17.02
CA PRO A 317 -7.93 -38.39 -15.86
C PRO A 317 -6.47 -38.82 -15.62
N GLY A 318 -6.00 -38.67 -14.37
CA GLY A 318 -4.63 -39.02 -13.96
C GLY A 318 -3.56 -37.96 -14.26
N GLN A 319 -3.94 -36.79 -14.78
CA GLN A 319 -3.05 -35.62 -14.89
C GLN A 319 -3.20 -34.70 -13.66
N ASP A 320 -2.10 -34.08 -13.28
CA ASP A 320 -2.04 -33.04 -12.26
C ASP A 320 -1.80 -31.65 -12.88
N GLU A 321 -1.82 -30.61 -12.04
CA GLU A 321 -1.63 -29.22 -12.49
C GLU A 321 -0.26 -28.96 -13.16
N ASP A 322 0.74 -29.79 -12.89
CA ASP A 322 2.10 -29.62 -13.42
C ASP A 322 2.15 -29.76 -14.94
N VAL A 323 1.21 -30.53 -15.53
CA VAL A 323 1.14 -30.67 -17.01
C VAL A 323 0.78 -29.35 -17.70
N ALA A 324 0.05 -28.47 -17.03
CA ALA A 324 -0.34 -27.17 -17.56
C ALA A 324 0.74 -26.10 -17.35
N SER A 325 1.81 -26.41 -16.62
CA SER A 325 2.90 -25.46 -16.36
C SER A 325 4.00 -25.60 -17.41
N PRO A 326 4.53 -24.49 -17.95
CA PRO A 326 5.68 -24.53 -18.85
C PRO A 326 6.89 -25.18 -18.16
N ARG A 327 7.54 -26.13 -18.83
CA ARG A 327 8.75 -26.77 -18.31
C ARG A 327 9.98 -25.98 -18.75
N MET A 328 10.49 -25.15 -17.86
CA MET A 328 11.70 -24.36 -18.09
C MET A 328 12.67 -24.51 -16.90
N PRO A 329 13.98 -24.47 -17.14
CA PRO A 329 14.99 -24.65 -16.08
C PRO A 329 15.00 -23.50 -15.06
N TRP A 330 14.41 -22.34 -15.42
CA TRP A 330 14.27 -21.16 -14.60
C TRP A 330 12.98 -20.40 -14.93
N ASN A 331 12.52 -19.55 -14.03
CA ASN A 331 11.41 -18.66 -14.30
C ASN A 331 11.85 -17.57 -15.30
N PRO A 332 11.24 -17.49 -16.51
CA PRO A 332 11.64 -16.51 -17.52
C PRO A 332 11.32 -15.09 -17.06
N VAL A 333 12.33 -14.22 -17.14
CA VAL A 333 12.27 -12.85 -16.62
C VAL A 333 13.29 -11.96 -17.29
N ASN A 334 12.96 -10.70 -17.42
CA ASN A 334 13.88 -9.63 -17.81
C ASN A 334 13.81 -8.46 -16.82
N ALA A 335 14.60 -7.41 -17.02
CA ALA A 335 14.64 -6.24 -16.15
C ALA A 335 13.28 -5.54 -16.03
N VAL A 336 12.51 -5.48 -17.11
CA VAL A 336 11.17 -4.83 -17.11
C VAL A 336 10.20 -5.59 -16.21
N THR A 337 10.10 -6.90 -16.38
CA THR A 337 9.19 -7.75 -15.58
C THR A 337 9.56 -7.70 -14.10
N ALA A 338 10.85 -7.83 -13.78
CA ALA A 338 11.35 -7.75 -12.40
C ALA A 338 11.13 -6.35 -11.80
N GLY A 339 11.39 -5.29 -12.58
CA GLY A 339 11.17 -3.91 -12.16
C GLY A 339 9.69 -3.63 -11.86
N LEU A 340 8.78 -4.01 -12.75
CA LEU A 340 7.33 -3.86 -12.54
C LEU A 340 6.87 -4.62 -11.29
N SER A 341 7.33 -5.85 -11.10
CA SER A 341 7.04 -6.64 -9.90
C SER A 341 7.48 -5.94 -8.62
N GLY A 342 8.70 -5.40 -8.60
CA GLY A 342 9.23 -4.66 -7.44
C GLY A 342 8.52 -3.33 -7.20
N SER A 343 8.20 -2.58 -8.25
CA SER A 343 7.46 -1.32 -8.11
C SER A 343 6.02 -1.54 -7.62
N LEU A 344 5.34 -2.63 -8.05
CA LEU A 344 4.05 -3.02 -7.50
C LEU A 344 4.17 -3.44 -6.02
N LEU A 345 5.26 -4.12 -5.64
CA LEU A 345 5.51 -4.48 -4.24
C LEU A 345 5.73 -3.23 -3.38
N ALA A 346 6.48 -2.25 -3.87
CA ALA A 346 6.65 -0.96 -3.20
C ALA A 346 5.30 -0.21 -3.08
N HIS A 347 4.48 -0.19 -4.14
CA HIS A 347 3.13 0.41 -4.08
C HIS A 347 2.24 -0.27 -3.04
N ALA A 348 2.25 -1.61 -2.97
CA ALA A 348 1.54 -2.36 -1.94
C ALA A 348 2.03 -2.01 -0.52
N ALA A 349 3.34 -1.82 -0.35
CA ALA A 349 3.92 -1.36 0.91
C ALA A 349 3.40 0.03 1.31
N LEU A 350 3.42 1.00 0.39
CA LEU A 350 2.86 2.34 0.63
C LEU A 350 1.37 2.26 1.02
N THR A 351 0.61 1.41 0.33
CA THR A 351 -0.81 1.18 0.62
C THR A 351 -1.01 0.62 2.03
N LEU A 352 -0.25 -0.39 2.44
CA LEU A 352 -0.36 -0.99 3.78
C LEU A 352 0.10 -0.04 4.89
N LEU A 353 1.17 0.74 4.66
CA LEU A 353 1.74 1.64 5.65
C LEU A 353 0.95 2.95 5.80
N CYS A 354 0.51 3.54 4.70
CA CYS A 354 -0.15 4.86 4.70
C CYS A 354 -1.66 4.79 4.51
N GLY A 355 -2.19 3.63 4.06
CA GLY A 355 -3.59 3.47 3.66
C GLY A 355 -3.94 4.24 2.39
N ILE A 356 -2.98 4.47 1.49
CA ILE A 356 -3.12 5.22 0.24
C ILE A 356 -2.64 4.37 -0.94
N PRO A 357 -3.50 4.13 -1.97
CA PRO A 357 -4.94 4.40 -1.97
C PRO A 357 -5.70 3.55 -0.92
N PRO A 358 -6.97 3.86 -0.63
CA PRO A 358 -7.76 3.15 0.39
C PRO A 358 -8.22 1.78 -0.11
N VAL A 359 -7.29 0.89 -0.40
CA VAL A 359 -7.53 -0.49 -0.85
C VAL A 359 -7.51 -1.43 0.34
N GLU A 360 -8.56 -2.24 0.48
CA GLU A 360 -8.58 -3.27 1.52
C GLU A 360 -7.62 -4.42 1.19
N PRO A 361 -6.81 -4.86 2.17
CA PRO A 361 -5.93 -6.02 2.02
C PRO A 361 -6.75 -7.32 1.82
N GLY A 362 -6.06 -8.42 1.56
CA GLY A 362 -6.70 -9.70 1.20
C GLY A 362 -6.97 -9.79 -0.30
N CYS A 363 -6.15 -9.15 -1.11
CA CYS A 363 -6.27 -9.15 -2.56
C CYS A 363 -4.92 -9.36 -3.26
N ARG A 364 -4.98 -9.76 -4.52
CA ARG A 364 -3.85 -9.76 -5.46
C ARG A 364 -4.23 -8.94 -6.68
N PHE A 365 -3.33 -8.08 -7.13
CA PHE A 365 -3.50 -7.29 -8.35
C PHE A 365 -2.20 -7.25 -9.15
N GLY A 366 -2.30 -6.87 -10.44
CA GLY A 366 -1.12 -6.82 -11.30
C GLY A 366 -1.44 -6.58 -12.75
N LEU A 367 -0.50 -6.97 -13.61
CA LEU A 367 -0.51 -6.71 -15.03
C LEU A 367 -0.39 -8.01 -15.82
N ASN A 368 -1.15 -8.13 -16.89
CA ASN A 368 -0.95 -9.12 -17.94
C ASN A 368 -0.21 -8.44 -19.11
N LEU A 369 1.09 -8.72 -19.25
CA LEU A 369 1.91 -8.09 -20.29
C LEU A 369 1.57 -8.55 -21.71
N MET A 370 0.84 -9.68 -21.87
CA MET A 370 0.34 -10.13 -23.16
C MET A 370 -0.95 -9.42 -23.56
N VAL A 371 -1.78 -9.05 -22.59
CA VAL A 371 -3.08 -8.40 -22.82
C VAL A 371 -3.22 -7.21 -21.85
N PRO A 372 -2.68 -6.04 -22.18
CA PRO A 372 -2.66 -4.89 -21.26
C PRO A 372 -4.04 -4.43 -20.77
N GLY A 373 -5.11 -4.73 -21.52
CA GLY A 373 -6.50 -4.45 -21.12
C GLY A 373 -7.11 -5.47 -20.17
N ASP A 374 -6.40 -6.56 -19.82
CA ASP A 374 -6.84 -7.62 -18.91
C ASP A 374 -5.96 -7.62 -17.66
N PRO A 375 -6.20 -6.72 -16.69
CA PRO A 375 -5.40 -6.64 -15.48
C PRO A 375 -5.64 -7.86 -14.58
N VAL A 376 -4.61 -8.26 -13.84
CA VAL A 376 -4.76 -9.26 -12.78
C VAL A 376 -5.49 -8.60 -11.61
N LEU A 377 -6.64 -9.14 -11.24
CA LEU A 377 -7.35 -8.75 -10.01
C LEU A 377 -7.99 -9.99 -9.40
N GLN A 378 -7.54 -10.36 -8.21
CA GLN A 378 -8.07 -11.46 -7.43
C GLN A 378 -8.46 -10.93 -6.05
N ARG A 379 -9.72 -11.18 -5.67
CA ARG A 379 -10.25 -10.92 -4.34
C ARG A 379 -11.00 -12.15 -3.86
N SER A 380 -10.95 -12.38 -2.57
CA SER A 380 -11.72 -13.41 -1.88
C SER A 380 -12.19 -12.87 -0.54
N GLU A 381 -13.24 -13.42 -0.02
CA GLU A 381 -13.62 -13.23 1.37
C GLU A 381 -12.77 -14.12 2.28
N ARG A 382 -12.68 -13.74 3.54
CA ARG A 382 -12.10 -14.61 4.56
C ARG A 382 -12.96 -15.85 4.71
N ARG A 383 -12.34 -17.01 4.69
CA ARG A 383 -13.03 -18.31 4.77
C ARG A 383 -13.01 -18.80 6.21
N ASP A 384 -14.17 -19.24 6.71
CA ASP A 384 -14.29 -19.81 8.07
C ASP A 384 -13.58 -21.16 8.21
N ASP A 385 -13.49 -21.93 7.11
CA ASP A 385 -12.81 -23.22 7.00
C ASP A 385 -11.33 -23.12 6.61
N CYS A 386 -10.79 -21.91 6.47
CA CYS A 386 -9.40 -21.73 6.05
C CYS A 386 -8.43 -22.36 7.11
N PRO A 387 -7.52 -23.24 6.69
CA PRO A 387 -6.58 -23.89 7.62
C PRO A 387 -5.58 -22.93 8.26
N ALA A 388 -5.43 -21.71 7.73
CA ALA A 388 -4.48 -20.73 8.25
C ALA A 388 -5.14 -19.64 9.12
N CYS A 389 -6.33 -19.13 8.76
CA CYS A 389 -6.97 -18.04 9.49
C CYS A 389 -8.44 -18.30 9.86
N GLY A 390 -8.99 -19.50 9.55
CA GLY A 390 -10.36 -19.87 9.85
C GLY A 390 -10.64 -19.99 11.35
N THR A 391 -11.92 -19.92 11.69
CA THR A 391 -12.42 -20.07 13.07
C THR A 391 -12.93 -21.47 13.38
N ARG A 392 -13.17 -22.30 12.35
CA ARG A 392 -13.55 -23.71 12.52
C ARG A 392 -12.29 -24.56 12.72
N PRO A 393 -12.31 -25.51 13.67
CA PRO A 393 -11.23 -26.49 13.79
C PRO A 393 -11.09 -27.27 12.45
N ALA A 394 -9.86 -27.51 12.02
CA ALA A 394 -9.60 -28.33 10.84
C ALA A 394 -10.27 -29.70 11.05
N VAL A 395 -11.07 -30.13 10.08
CA VAL A 395 -11.61 -31.50 10.09
C VAL A 395 -10.44 -32.43 9.78
N THR A 396 -9.91 -33.09 10.81
CA THR A 396 -8.95 -34.17 10.64
C THR A 396 -9.68 -35.36 10.06
N THR A 397 -9.36 -35.72 8.85
CA THR A 397 -9.76 -37.02 8.27
C THR A 397 -9.02 -38.14 9.02
N PRO A 398 -9.63 -39.36 9.16
CA PRO A 398 -9.04 -40.46 9.90
C PRO A 398 -7.66 -40.92 9.41
N ASP A 399 -7.23 -40.51 8.24
CA ASP A 399 -5.97 -40.93 7.62
C ASP A 399 -4.81 -39.92 7.79
N GLY A 400 -4.94 -38.91 8.67
CA GLY A 400 -3.81 -38.07 9.10
C GLY A 400 -3.22 -37.08 8.09
N GLU A 401 -3.79 -36.94 6.91
CA GLU A 401 -3.38 -35.92 5.94
C GLU A 401 -4.35 -34.74 5.97
N ALA A 402 -3.84 -33.57 6.36
CA ALA A 402 -4.56 -32.31 6.23
C ALA A 402 -4.64 -31.91 4.74
N ARG A 403 -5.84 -31.83 4.22
CA ARG A 403 -6.10 -31.23 2.90
C ARG A 403 -5.97 -29.71 2.95
#